data_8a1e25c7c0b40a1bd76547844260a571
#
_entry.id   8a1e25c7c0b40a1bd76547844260a571
#
_cell.length_a   1.000
_cell.length_b   1.000
_cell.length_c   1.000
_cell.angle_alpha   90.00
_cell.angle_beta   90.00
_cell.angle_gamma   90.00
#
_symmetry.space_group_name_H-M   'P 1'
#
loop_
_entity.id
_entity.type
_entity.pdbx_description
1 polymer ?
#
loop_
_entity_poly.entity_id
_entity_poly.type
_entity_poly.pdbx_seq_one_letter_code
_entity_poly.pdbx_strand_id
1 'polypeptide(L)'
;LVYPTIVGLVTGPDGALWVRRWVAPTSVAATVFDVFGADGRFRETVRLPMRCAPQPSVVVRGALVACVVVDPASGAEQVVVFSSRRA
;
A
#
# COMPACT_ATOMS: atom_id res chain seq x y z
N LEU A 1 -11.51 -0.88 21.13
CA LEU A 1 -10.65 -0.31 20.07
C LEU A 1 -11.12 -0.79 18.72
N VAL A 2 -11.42 0.15 17.85
CA VAL A 2 -11.87 -0.17 16.50
C VAL A 2 -10.73 0.07 15.53
N TYR A 3 -10.30 -0.97 14.84
CA TYR A 3 -9.30 -0.83 13.79
C TYR A 3 -9.98 -0.39 12.50
N PRO A 4 -9.35 0.46 11.68
CA PRO A 4 -9.90 0.82 10.37
C PRO A 4 -10.13 -0.40 9.50
N THR A 5 -11.08 -0.31 8.58
CA THR A 5 -11.38 -1.40 7.67
C THR A 5 -10.15 -1.79 6.87
N ILE A 6 -9.84 -3.07 6.88
CA ILE A 6 -8.72 -3.62 6.11
C ILE A 6 -9.24 -4.04 4.75
N VAL A 7 -8.56 -3.58 3.70
CA VAL A 7 -8.95 -3.90 2.33
C VAL A 7 -7.92 -4.74 1.60
N GLY A 8 -6.80 -5.05 2.24
CA GLY A 8 -5.80 -5.92 1.63
C GLY A 8 -4.67 -6.26 2.58
N LEU A 9 -4.01 -7.39 2.31
CA LEU A 9 -2.84 -7.85 3.04
C LEU A 9 -1.78 -8.25 2.03
N VAL A 10 -0.55 -7.82 2.26
CA VAL A 10 0.58 -8.14 1.40
C VAL A 10 1.75 -8.52 2.29
N THR A 11 2.45 -9.60 1.94
CA THR A 11 3.68 -9.95 2.64
C THR A 11 4.83 -9.16 2.03
N GLY A 12 5.63 -8.56 2.88
CA GLY A 12 6.82 -7.83 2.48
C GLY A 12 8.08 -8.62 2.76
N PRO A 13 9.23 -7.98 2.56
CA PRO A 13 10.51 -8.60 2.87
C PRO A 13 10.66 -8.88 4.36
N ASP A 14 11.49 -9.86 4.70
CA ASP A 14 11.81 -10.21 6.08
C ASP A 14 10.59 -10.61 6.92
N GLY A 15 9.56 -11.16 6.27
CA GLY A 15 8.36 -11.59 6.96
C GLY A 15 7.45 -10.47 7.42
N ALA A 16 7.67 -9.25 6.96
CA ALA A 16 6.81 -8.13 7.30
C ALA A 16 5.43 -8.30 6.67
N LEU A 17 4.42 -7.80 7.37
CA LEU A 17 3.04 -7.79 6.88
C LEU A 17 2.62 -6.36 6.62
N TRP A 18 2.15 -6.10 5.40
CA TRP A 18 1.65 -4.81 4.98
C TRP A 18 0.12 -4.88 4.93
N VAL A 19 -0.52 -4.12 5.79
CA VAL A 19 -1.98 -4.12 5.94
C VAL A 19 -2.52 -2.87 5.26
N ARG A 20 -3.28 -3.04 4.18
CA ARG A 20 -3.87 -1.92 3.46
C ARG A 20 -5.17 -1.51 4.13
N ARG A 21 -5.25 -0.24 4.53
CA ARG A 21 -6.45 0.33 5.12
C ARG A 21 -7.38 0.89 4.05
N TRP A 22 -8.68 0.90 4.35
CA TRP A 22 -9.62 1.69 3.59
C TRP A 22 -9.33 3.18 3.83
N VAL A 23 -9.39 3.96 2.76
CA VAL A 23 -9.12 5.39 2.79
C VAL A 23 -10.26 6.11 2.08
N ALA A 24 -10.72 7.21 2.66
CA ALA A 24 -11.78 8.00 2.04
C ALA A 24 -11.32 8.56 0.68
N PRO A 25 -12.21 8.62 -0.31
CA PRO A 25 -11.85 9.12 -1.64
C PRO A 25 -11.28 10.54 -1.64
N THR A 26 -11.63 11.32 -0.62
CA THR A 26 -11.17 12.71 -0.48
C THR A 26 -9.84 12.83 0.25
N SER A 27 -9.28 11.72 0.71
CA SER A 27 -8.02 11.74 1.43
C SER A 27 -6.86 12.14 0.52
N VAL A 28 -5.90 12.87 1.09
CA VAL A 28 -4.67 13.24 0.38
C VAL A 28 -3.85 12.01 0.02
N ALA A 29 -3.72 11.09 0.97
CA ALA A 29 -3.05 9.82 0.70
C ALA A 29 -4.09 8.85 0.14
N ALA A 30 -3.88 8.38 -1.09
CA ALA A 30 -4.84 7.52 -1.77
C ALA A 30 -4.69 6.04 -1.41
N THR A 31 -3.49 5.62 -1.03
CA THR A 31 -3.21 4.24 -0.61
C THR A 31 -2.39 4.29 0.67
N VAL A 32 -2.85 3.58 1.71
CA VAL A 32 -2.20 3.61 3.01
C VAL A 32 -1.99 2.17 3.50
N PHE A 33 -0.76 1.88 3.89
CA PHE A 33 -0.40 0.60 4.50
C PHE A 33 0.12 0.82 5.91
N ASP A 34 -0.33 -0.02 6.85
CA ASP A 34 0.30 -0.14 8.15
C ASP A 34 1.22 -1.35 8.07
N VAL A 35 2.49 -1.16 8.39
CA VAL A 35 3.50 -2.19 8.26
C VAL A 35 3.81 -2.78 9.63
N PHE A 36 3.71 -4.10 9.73
CA PHE A 36 4.03 -4.85 10.94
C PHE A 36 5.23 -5.73 10.66
N GLY A 37 6.13 -5.84 11.63
CA GLY A 37 7.27 -6.75 11.51
C GLY A 37 6.85 -8.20 11.67
N ALA A 38 7.80 -9.11 11.42
CA ALA A 38 7.57 -10.54 11.60
C ALA A 38 7.21 -10.91 13.04
N ASP A 39 7.59 -10.05 14.00
CA ASP A 39 7.25 -10.23 15.41
C ASP A 39 5.84 -9.73 15.77
N GLY A 40 5.10 -9.23 14.78
CA GLY A 40 3.76 -8.69 14.98
C GLY A 40 3.71 -7.26 15.45
N ARG A 41 4.86 -6.62 15.63
CA ARG A 41 4.90 -5.24 16.10
C ARG A 41 4.74 -4.25 14.97
N PHE A 42 3.97 -3.21 15.22
CA PHE A 42 3.81 -2.12 14.27
C PHE A 42 5.15 -1.41 14.06
N ARG A 43 5.49 -1.14 12.80
CA ARG A 43 6.71 -0.44 12.43
C ARG A 43 6.46 0.97 11.95
N GLU A 44 5.59 1.11 10.95
CA GLU A 44 5.37 2.39 10.30
C GLU A 44 4.11 2.36 9.47
N THR A 45 3.69 3.55 9.06
CA THR A 45 2.63 3.71 8.08
C THR A 45 3.24 4.25 6.80
N VAL A 46 2.95 3.59 5.68
CA VAL A 46 3.40 4.00 4.36
C VAL A 46 2.21 4.59 3.62
N ARG A 47 2.37 5.84 3.15
CA ARG A 47 1.33 6.55 2.42
C ARG A 47 1.76 6.81 1.01
N LEU A 48 0.92 6.43 0.05
CA LEU A 48 1.18 6.64 -1.37
C LEU A 48 0.16 7.64 -1.91
N PRO A 49 0.60 8.56 -2.78
CA PRO A 49 -0.30 9.60 -3.30
C PRO A 49 -1.26 9.09 -4.35
N MET A 50 -1.01 7.91 -4.91
CA MET A 50 -1.84 7.35 -5.97
C MET A 50 -2.61 6.14 -5.46
N ARG A 51 -3.81 5.94 -6.02
CA ARG A 51 -4.66 4.82 -5.63
C ARG A 51 -4.22 3.58 -6.40
N CYS A 52 -3.69 2.61 -5.68
CA CYS A 52 -3.35 1.32 -6.25
C CYS A 52 -4.62 0.51 -6.50
N ALA A 53 -4.69 -0.15 -7.66
CA ALA A 53 -5.77 -1.07 -7.94
C ALA A 53 -5.74 -2.25 -6.96
N PRO A 54 -6.91 -2.81 -6.59
CA PRO A 54 -6.93 -3.97 -5.70
C PRO A 54 -6.39 -5.23 -6.37
N GLN A 55 -6.45 -5.29 -7.69
CA GLN A 55 -5.97 -6.42 -8.48
C GLN A 55 -5.16 -5.91 -9.66
N PRO A 56 -3.99 -6.47 -9.94
CA PRO A 56 -3.26 -7.46 -9.13
C PRO A 56 -2.76 -6.85 -7.82
N SER A 57 -2.39 -7.72 -6.89
CA SER A 57 -1.91 -7.29 -5.58
C SER A 57 -0.67 -6.42 -5.69
N VAL A 58 -0.53 -5.51 -4.74
CA VAL A 58 0.68 -4.71 -4.58
C VAL A 58 1.87 -5.63 -4.27
N VAL A 59 3.01 -5.34 -4.85
CA VAL A 59 4.25 -6.08 -4.62
C VAL A 59 5.21 -5.20 -3.83
N VAL A 60 5.79 -5.76 -2.78
CA VAL A 60 6.77 -5.06 -1.94
C VAL A 60 8.09 -5.80 -2.03
N ARG A 61 9.15 -5.09 -2.42
CA ARG A 61 10.50 -5.65 -2.51
C ARG A 61 11.50 -4.64 -1.95
N GLY A 62 12.11 -4.97 -0.83
CA GLY A 62 13.03 -4.05 -0.17
C GLY A 62 12.33 -2.73 0.13
N ALA A 63 12.87 -1.63 -0.37
CA ALA A 63 12.28 -0.31 -0.22
C ALA A 63 11.32 0.07 -1.35
N LEU A 64 11.03 -0.86 -2.26
CA LEU A 64 10.20 -0.57 -3.43
C LEU A 64 8.81 -1.15 -3.26
N VAL A 65 7.81 -0.37 -3.66
CA VAL A 65 6.42 -0.78 -3.69
C VAL A 65 5.92 -0.57 -5.11
N ALA A 66 5.45 -1.63 -5.75
CA ALA A 66 4.91 -1.56 -7.10
C ALA A 66 3.42 -1.86 -7.08
N CYS A 67 2.65 -1.07 -7.79
CA CYS A 67 1.23 -1.32 -7.93
C CYS A 67 0.73 -0.86 -9.30
N VAL A 68 -0.46 -1.32 -9.64
CA VAL A 68 -1.14 -0.91 -10.86
C VAL A 68 -2.06 0.27 -10.54
N VAL A 69 -1.95 1.33 -11.33
CA VAL A 69 -2.81 2.50 -11.23
C VAL A 69 -3.62 2.59 -12.52
N VAL A 70 -4.91 2.77 -12.38
CA VAL A 70 -5.83 2.88 -13.53
C VAL A 70 -6.17 4.35 -13.75
N ASP A 71 -5.98 4.82 -14.99
CA ASP A 71 -6.39 6.15 -15.37
C ASP A 71 -7.92 6.18 -15.45
N PRO A 72 -8.59 7.01 -14.63
CA PRO A 72 -10.05 7.04 -14.62
C PRO A 72 -10.68 7.54 -15.93
N ALA A 73 -9.92 8.31 -16.72
CA ALA A 73 -10.45 8.86 -17.97
C ALA A 73 -10.42 7.85 -19.11
N SER A 74 -9.33 7.07 -19.21
CA SER A 74 -9.13 6.15 -20.35
C SER A 74 -9.25 4.68 -19.98
N GLY A 75 -9.19 4.35 -18.69
CA GLY A 75 -9.12 2.97 -18.26
C GLY A 75 -7.75 2.33 -18.46
N ALA A 76 -6.76 3.10 -18.92
CA ALA A 76 -5.42 2.57 -19.14
C ALA A 76 -4.76 2.21 -17.82
N GLU A 77 -4.03 1.11 -17.81
CA GLU A 77 -3.32 0.64 -16.62
C GLU A 77 -1.84 0.98 -16.73
N GLN A 78 -1.26 1.39 -15.61
CA GLN A 78 0.18 1.65 -15.50
C GLN A 78 0.73 0.96 -14.28
N VAL A 79 1.93 0.42 -14.39
CA VAL A 79 2.67 -0.05 -13.23
C VAL A 79 3.47 1.12 -12.70
N VAL A 80 3.25 1.45 -11.45
CA VAL A 80 3.96 2.54 -10.78
C VAL A 80 4.80 1.96 -9.66
N VAL A 81 6.05 2.40 -9.57
CA VAL A 81 6.97 1.94 -8.54
C VAL A 81 7.29 3.12 -7.63
N PHE A 82 7.08 2.93 -6.35
CA PHE A 82 7.38 3.93 -5.33
C PHE A 82 8.55 3.46 -4.49
N SER A 83 9.38 4.39 -4.05
CA SER A 83 10.38 4.11 -3.04
C SER A 83 9.81 4.47 -1.68
N SER A 84 9.82 3.53 -0.77
CA SER A 84 9.38 3.78 0.60
C SER A 84 10.54 4.20 1.50
N ARG A 85 11.73 4.30 0.94
CA ARG A 85 12.90 4.68 1.71
C ARG A 85 12.78 6.12 2.20
N ARG A 86 13.14 6.32 3.45
CA ARG A 86 13.22 7.64 4.01
C ARG A 86 14.55 8.28 3.69
N ALA A 87 14.49 9.52 3.40
CA ALA A 87 15.71 10.29 3.21
C ALA A 87 16.42 10.53 4.55
#